data_104fe755f90ec01890d5900aabf0dcb4
#
_entry.id   104fe755f90ec01890d5900aabf0dcb4
#
_cell.length_a   1.000
_cell.length_b   1.000
_cell.length_c   1.000
_cell.angle_alpha   90.00
_cell.angle_beta   90.00
_cell.angle_gamma   90.00
#
_symmetry.space_group_name_H-M   'P 1'
#
loop_
_entity.id
_entity.type
_entity.pdbx_description
1 polymer ?
#
loop_
_entity_poly.entity_id
_entity_poly.type
_entity_poly.pdbx_seq_one_letter_code
_entity_poly.pdbx_strand_id
1 'polypeptide(L)'
;MANLFCVKDKVVIITGGAGILGRGIAGHLAEEGAKIVILDRAAEVGEQIVADIKAKGGEASFFLTDVLNKEILEQNKKDILAKYGRIDALLNAAGGNMAGATIGPDSTIFDLNIDAFRKVDRKSVV
;
A
#
# COMPACT_ATOMS: atom_id res chain seq x y z
N MET A 1 -1.70 30.35 -9.44
CA MET A 1 -0.34 29.80 -9.35
C MET A 1 -0.41 28.29 -9.14
N ALA A 2 0.32 27.52 -9.91
CA ALA A 2 0.34 26.09 -9.72
C ALA A 2 1.04 25.71 -8.39
N ASN A 3 0.40 24.83 -7.62
CA ASN A 3 1.00 24.26 -6.42
C ASN A 3 1.93 23.11 -6.87
N LEU A 4 3.24 23.24 -6.57
CA LEU A 4 4.24 22.23 -6.93
C LEU A 4 4.00 20.87 -6.25
N PHE A 5 3.27 20.86 -5.15
CA PHE A 5 2.93 19.65 -4.38
C PHE A 5 1.48 19.20 -4.58
N CYS A 6 0.81 19.70 -5.63
CA CYS A 6 -0.56 19.34 -5.94
C CYS A 6 -0.65 17.88 -6.40
N VAL A 7 -1.51 17.11 -5.75
CA VAL A 7 -1.79 15.70 -6.08
C VAL A 7 -3.14 15.49 -6.75
N LYS A 8 -3.84 16.57 -7.08
CA LYS A 8 -5.17 16.52 -7.71
C LYS A 8 -5.11 15.68 -9.00
N ASP A 9 -6.05 14.76 -9.12
CA ASP A 9 -6.20 13.82 -10.23
C ASP A 9 -5.02 12.85 -10.43
N LYS A 10 -4.03 12.85 -9.54
CA LYS A 10 -2.94 11.88 -9.57
C LYS A 10 -3.43 10.52 -9.08
N VAL A 11 -3.02 9.47 -9.76
CA VAL A 11 -3.32 8.09 -9.36
C VAL A 11 -2.19 7.59 -8.47
N VAL A 12 -2.51 7.34 -7.20
CA VAL A 12 -1.55 6.91 -6.17
C VAL A 12 -1.92 5.52 -5.70
N ILE A 13 -1.00 4.59 -5.87
CA ILE A 13 -1.13 3.22 -5.37
C ILE A 13 -0.48 3.15 -3.99
N ILE A 14 -1.18 2.57 -3.01
CA ILE A 14 -0.66 2.38 -1.65
C ILE A 14 -0.73 0.89 -1.32
N THR A 15 0.43 0.23 -1.23
CA THR A 15 0.49 -1.13 -0.71
C THR A 15 0.38 -1.08 0.81
N GLY A 16 -0.34 -2.03 1.40
CA GLY A 16 -0.62 -1.95 2.85
C GLY A 16 -1.53 -0.79 3.24
N GLY A 17 -2.35 -0.30 2.29
CA GLY A 17 -3.22 0.87 2.49
C GLY A 17 -4.33 0.66 3.51
N ALA A 18 -4.61 -0.57 3.90
CA ALA A 18 -5.56 -0.89 4.98
C ALA A 18 -4.92 -0.84 6.38
N GLY A 19 -3.61 -0.70 6.49
CA GLY A 19 -2.90 -0.53 7.76
C GLY A 19 -3.13 0.86 8.36
N ILE A 20 -2.69 1.06 9.59
CA ILE A 20 -2.90 2.33 10.33
C ILE A 20 -2.26 3.51 9.59
N LEU A 21 -0.99 3.38 9.21
CA LEU A 21 -0.28 4.44 8.49
C LEU A 21 -0.82 4.62 7.08
N GLY A 22 -1.00 3.52 6.35
CA GLY A 22 -1.48 3.54 4.97
C GLY A 22 -2.86 4.17 4.83
N ARG A 23 -3.81 3.85 5.73
CA ARG A 23 -5.15 4.43 5.70
C ARG A 23 -5.15 5.94 5.99
N GLY A 24 -4.30 6.38 6.91
CA GLY A 24 -4.16 7.79 7.24
C GLY A 24 -3.66 8.59 6.04
N ILE A 25 -2.64 8.08 5.36
CA ILE A 25 -2.08 8.70 4.15
C ILE A 25 -3.11 8.67 3.01
N ALA A 26 -3.80 7.54 2.82
CA ALA A 26 -4.82 7.38 1.78
C ALA A 26 -5.94 8.42 1.94
N GLY A 27 -6.46 8.57 3.15
CA GLY A 27 -7.51 9.54 3.45
C GLY A 27 -7.06 10.98 3.18
N HIS A 28 -5.87 11.33 3.63
CA HIS A 28 -5.34 12.69 3.44
C HIS A 28 -5.12 13.02 1.95
N LEU A 29 -4.49 12.10 1.21
CA LEU A 29 -4.26 12.31 -0.23
C LEU A 29 -5.59 12.38 -1.01
N ALA A 30 -6.58 11.59 -0.62
CA ALA A 30 -7.90 11.64 -1.23
C ALA A 30 -8.59 12.99 -1.01
N GLU A 31 -8.46 13.56 0.20
CA GLU A 31 -8.96 14.91 0.51
C GLU A 31 -8.31 15.98 -0.37
N GLU A 32 -7.04 15.78 -0.73
CA GLU A 32 -6.30 16.67 -1.64
C GLU A 32 -6.60 16.40 -3.13
N GLY A 33 -7.52 15.52 -3.43
CA GLY A 33 -8.00 15.26 -4.79
C GLY A 33 -7.29 14.13 -5.55
N ALA A 34 -6.42 13.39 -4.90
CA ALA A 34 -5.79 12.22 -5.52
C ALA A 34 -6.79 11.07 -5.69
N LYS A 35 -6.57 10.25 -6.70
CA LYS A 35 -7.28 8.99 -6.91
C LYS A 35 -6.48 7.88 -6.24
N ILE A 36 -7.06 7.23 -5.25
CA ILE A 36 -6.36 6.29 -4.39
C ILE A 36 -6.65 4.85 -4.79
N VAL A 37 -5.60 4.06 -4.91
CA VAL A 37 -5.70 2.62 -5.13
C VAL A 37 -5.05 1.91 -3.95
N ILE A 38 -5.84 1.14 -3.21
CA ILE A 38 -5.37 0.40 -2.04
C ILE A 38 -5.12 -1.05 -2.44
N LEU A 39 -3.90 -1.52 -2.22
CA LEU A 39 -3.51 -2.91 -2.36
C LEU A 39 -3.23 -3.48 -0.97
N ASP A 40 -4.05 -4.41 -0.52
CA ASP A 40 -3.92 -5.01 0.80
C ASP A 40 -4.50 -6.42 0.85
N ARG A 41 -4.13 -7.15 1.86
CA ARG A 41 -4.67 -8.49 2.16
C ARG A 41 -5.96 -8.42 2.98
N ALA A 42 -6.21 -7.32 3.66
CA ALA A 42 -7.37 -7.11 4.53
C ALA A 42 -8.55 -6.55 3.72
N ALA A 43 -9.33 -7.45 3.10
CA ALA A 43 -10.42 -7.08 2.21
C ALA A 43 -11.49 -6.23 2.90
N GLU A 44 -11.98 -6.65 4.05
CA GLU A 44 -13.04 -5.93 4.77
C GLU A 44 -12.61 -4.51 5.15
N VAL A 45 -11.41 -4.37 5.69
CA VAL A 45 -10.87 -3.06 6.10
C VAL A 45 -10.61 -2.19 4.86
N GLY A 46 -10.03 -2.77 3.81
CA GLY A 46 -9.74 -2.06 2.56
C GLY A 46 -11.01 -1.53 1.90
N GLU A 47 -12.05 -2.33 1.80
CA GLU A 47 -13.33 -1.92 1.24
C GLU A 47 -14.01 -0.83 2.09
N GLN A 48 -13.89 -0.92 3.41
CA GLN A 48 -14.42 0.11 4.31
C GLN A 48 -13.71 1.45 4.11
N ILE A 49 -12.39 1.44 3.97
CA ILE A 49 -11.62 2.66 3.71
C ILE A 49 -12.03 3.30 2.38
N VAL A 50 -12.22 2.49 1.34
CA VAL A 50 -12.70 2.97 0.04
C VAL A 50 -14.09 3.60 0.18
N ALA A 51 -15.00 2.95 0.91
CA ALA A 51 -16.34 3.49 1.17
C ALA A 51 -16.28 4.83 1.92
N ASP A 52 -15.43 4.94 2.92
CA ASP A 52 -15.25 6.18 3.70
C ASP A 52 -14.71 7.32 2.83
N ILE A 53 -13.74 7.03 1.96
CA ILE A 53 -13.20 8.02 1.02
C ILE A 53 -14.27 8.49 0.05
N LYS A 54 -15.05 7.58 -0.52
CA LYS A 54 -16.15 7.91 -1.43
C LYS A 54 -17.25 8.72 -0.75
N ALA A 55 -17.57 8.39 0.51
CA ALA A 55 -18.56 9.13 1.29
C ALA A 55 -18.17 10.59 1.51
N LYS A 56 -16.87 10.90 1.52
CA LYS A 56 -16.33 12.27 1.62
C LYS A 56 -16.14 12.94 0.26
N GLY A 57 -16.60 12.33 -0.82
CA GLY A 57 -16.49 12.86 -2.17
C GLY A 57 -15.17 12.54 -2.89
N GLY A 58 -14.32 11.72 -2.31
CA GLY A 58 -13.08 11.27 -2.93
C GLY A 58 -13.26 10.09 -3.87
N GLU A 59 -12.19 9.69 -4.54
CA GLU A 59 -12.15 8.53 -5.42
C GLU A 59 -11.13 7.52 -4.94
N ALA A 60 -11.55 6.28 -4.76
CA ALA A 60 -10.69 5.18 -4.33
C ALA A 60 -11.16 3.84 -4.88
N SER A 61 -10.22 2.92 -4.97
CA SER A 61 -10.47 1.51 -5.33
C SER A 61 -9.63 0.59 -4.45
N PHE A 62 -10.12 -0.62 -4.25
CA PHE A 62 -9.41 -1.66 -3.51
C PHE A 62 -9.18 -2.88 -4.39
N PHE A 63 -8.00 -3.47 -4.28
CA PHE A 63 -7.66 -4.76 -4.88
C PHE A 63 -7.04 -5.67 -3.82
N LEU A 64 -7.63 -6.85 -3.65
CA LEU A 64 -7.08 -7.86 -2.75
C LEU A 64 -5.72 -8.31 -3.26
N THR A 65 -4.67 -8.07 -2.49
CA THR A 65 -3.30 -8.25 -2.96
C THR A 65 -2.40 -8.81 -1.88
N ASP A 66 -1.68 -9.87 -2.21
CA ASP A 66 -0.48 -10.27 -1.50
C ASP A 66 0.72 -9.72 -2.28
N VAL A 67 1.46 -8.79 -1.70
CA VAL A 67 2.61 -8.14 -2.36
C VAL A 67 3.76 -9.09 -2.65
N LEU A 68 3.75 -10.28 -2.09
CA LEU A 68 4.71 -11.35 -2.40
C LEU A 68 4.32 -12.15 -3.66
N ASN A 69 3.11 -11.96 -4.19
CA ASN A 69 2.62 -12.63 -5.38
C ASN A 69 2.74 -11.73 -6.61
N LYS A 70 3.75 -12.00 -7.42
CA LYS A 70 4.05 -11.20 -8.61
C LYS A 70 2.92 -11.23 -9.65
N GLU A 71 2.26 -12.37 -9.83
CA GLU A 71 1.17 -12.51 -10.81
C GLU A 71 -0.02 -11.61 -10.45
N ILE A 72 -0.36 -11.55 -9.17
CA ILE A 72 -1.41 -10.65 -8.67
C ILE A 72 -1.02 -9.18 -8.91
N LEU A 73 0.23 -8.82 -8.64
CA LEU A 73 0.72 -7.46 -8.88
C LEU A 73 0.65 -7.07 -10.35
N GLU A 74 1.02 -7.96 -11.25
CA GLU A 74 0.92 -7.72 -12.70
C GLU A 74 -0.55 -7.57 -13.14
N GLN A 75 -1.45 -8.39 -12.60
CA GLN A 75 -2.88 -8.27 -12.89
C GLN A 75 -3.44 -6.95 -12.35
N ASN A 76 -3.08 -6.58 -11.13
CA ASN A 76 -3.47 -5.30 -10.54
C ASN A 76 -3.02 -4.12 -11.39
N LYS A 77 -1.79 -4.15 -11.90
CA LYS A 77 -1.28 -3.12 -12.81
C LYS A 77 -2.17 -2.96 -14.04
N LYS A 78 -2.54 -4.06 -14.67
CA LYS A 78 -3.42 -4.05 -15.85
C LYS A 78 -4.80 -3.47 -15.52
N ASP A 79 -5.39 -3.89 -14.41
CA ASP A 79 -6.71 -3.45 -13.97
C ASP A 79 -6.71 -1.95 -13.63
N ILE A 80 -5.67 -1.48 -12.94
CA ILE A 80 -5.51 -0.07 -12.58
C ILE A 80 -5.34 0.79 -13.83
N LEU A 81 -4.49 0.38 -14.77
CA LEU A 81 -4.31 1.11 -16.03
C LEU A 81 -5.57 1.12 -16.88
N ALA A 82 -6.35 0.02 -16.89
CA ALA A 82 -7.63 -0.02 -17.59
C ALA A 82 -8.65 0.94 -16.96
N LYS A 83 -8.64 1.08 -15.63
CA LYS A 83 -9.58 1.94 -14.91
C LYS A 83 -9.22 3.41 -14.94
N TYR A 84 -7.95 3.75 -14.74
CA TYR A 84 -7.49 5.13 -14.56
C TYR A 84 -6.65 5.65 -15.72
N GLY A 85 -6.09 4.77 -16.54
CA GLY A 85 -5.25 5.14 -17.69
C GLY A 85 -3.83 5.57 -17.34
N ARG A 86 -3.50 5.67 -16.04
CA ARG A 86 -2.19 6.14 -15.58
C ARG A 86 -1.89 5.67 -14.16
N ILE A 87 -0.63 5.67 -13.82
CA ILE A 87 -0.13 5.48 -12.45
C ILE A 87 0.93 6.55 -12.24
N ASP A 88 0.75 7.41 -11.24
CA ASP A 88 1.65 8.54 -11.00
C ASP A 88 2.62 8.29 -9.84
N ALA A 89 2.18 7.58 -8.82
CA ALA A 89 2.98 7.31 -7.64
C ALA A 89 2.66 5.95 -7.04
N LEU A 90 3.66 5.35 -6.42
CA LEU A 90 3.55 4.12 -5.63
C LEU A 90 4.13 4.38 -4.25
N LEU A 91 3.31 4.20 -3.23
CA LEU A 91 3.73 4.26 -1.84
C LEU A 91 3.79 2.84 -1.27
N ASN A 92 4.97 2.37 -0.95
CA ASN A 92 5.19 1.07 -0.33
C ASN A 92 5.00 1.17 1.19
N ALA A 93 3.77 0.99 1.65
CA ALA A 93 3.42 0.96 3.07
C ALA A 93 3.13 -0.46 3.59
N ALA A 94 3.12 -1.46 2.70
CA ALA A 94 3.05 -2.85 3.10
C ALA A 94 4.36 -3.28 3.74
N GLY A 95 4.27 -3.97 4.84
CA GLY A 95 5.43 -4.48 5.52
C GLY A 95 5.03 -5.18 6.80
N GLY A 96 5.99 -5.75 7.46
CA GLY A 96 5.77 -6.44 8.72
C GLY A 96 7.06 -7.08 9.16
N ASN A 97 7.11 -7.42 10.41
CA ASN A 97 8.26 -8.09 10.99
C ASN A 97 7.98 -9.58 11.18
N MET A 98 9.03 -10.34 11.41
CA MET A 98 8.97 -11.77 11.73
C MET A 98 9.88 -12.04 12.92
N ALA A 99 9.47 -12.97 13.77
CA ALA A 99 10.24 -13.34 14.94
C ALA A 99 11.70 -13.73 14.61
N GLY A 100 11.90 -14.46 13.51
CA GLY A 100 13.24 -14.84 13.03
C GLY A 100 14.10 -13.69 12.49
N ALA A 101 13.49 -12.54 12.20
CA ALA A 101 14.18 -11.33 11.74
C ALA A 101 14.29 -10.26 12.84
N THR A 102 14.00 -10.63 14.09
CA THR A 102 14.00 -9.72 15.23
C THR A 102 14.97 -10.24 16.30
N ILE A 103 15.71 -9.34 16.91
CA ILE A 103 16.60 -9.67 18.04
C ILE A 103 15.81 -9.52 19.34
N GLY A 104 15.79 -10.60 20.14
CA GLY A 104 15.20 -10.59 21.48
C GLY A 104 16.24 -10.25 22.56
N PRO A 105 15.82 -10.22 23.85
CA PRO A 105 16.72 -9.89 24.95
C PRO A 105 17.93 -10.83 25.09
N ASP A 106 17.75 -12.09 24.69
CA ASP A 106 18.75 -13.15 24.84
C ASP A 106 19.44 -13.51 23.51
N SER A 107 19.33 -12.64 22.50
CA SER A 107 19.90 -12.89 21.18
C SER A 107 20.69 -11.70 20.66
N THR A 108 21.52 -11.93 19.65
CA THR A 108 22.33 -10.91 19.00
C THR A 108 22.04 -10.86 17.51
N ILE A 109 22.59 -9.86 16.81
CA ILE A 109 22.46 -9.75 15.36
C ILE A 109 22.93 -11.00 14.62
N PHE A 110 23.87 -11.75 15.18
CA PHE A 110 24.38 -12.99 14.58
C PHE A 110 23.38 -14.15 14.65
N ASP A 111 22.34 -14.03 15.47
CA ASP A 111 21.28 -15.03 15.62
C ASP A 111 20.11 -14.80 14.66
N LEU A 112 20.15 -13.75 13.87
CA LEU A 112 19.09 -13.45 12.89
C LEU A 112 18.98 -14.55 11.82
N ASN A 113 17.74 -14.96 11.57
CA ASN A 113 17.45 -15.86 10.45
C ASN A 113 17.45 -15.08 9.14
N ILE A 114 18.39 -15.37 8.25
CA ILE A 114 18.54 -14.65 6.98
C ILE A 114 17.34 -14.80 6.06
N ASP A 115 16.67 -15.95 6.07
CA ASP A 115 15.49 -16.16 5.24
C ASP A 115 14.29 -15.37 5.76
N ALA A 116 14.12 -15.27 7.09
CA ALA A 116 13.11 -14.41 7.69
C ALA A 116 13.40 -12.94 7.38
N PHE A 117 14.64 -12.51 7.46
CA PHE A 117 15.08 -11.16 7.10
C PHE A 117 14.75 -10.83 5.64
N ARG A 118 15.06 -11.74 4.72
CA ARG A 118 14.75 -11.58 3.30
C ARG A 118 13.25 -11.47 3.04
N LYS A 119 12.42 -12.22 3.76
CA LYS A 119 10.95 -12.12 3.64
C LYS A 119 10.42 -10.77 4.08
N VAL A 120 10.96 -10.22 5.18
CA VAL A 120 10.59 -8.87 5.63
C VAL A 120 10.99 -7.82 4.60
N ASP A 121 12.21 -7.90 4.08
CA ASP A 121 12.73 -7.00 3.05
C ASP A 121 11.86 -7.02 1.78
N ARG A 122 11.50 -8.20 1.30
CA ARG A 122 10.66 -8.37 0.09
C ARG A 122 9.27 -7.76 0.20
N LYS A 123 8.71 -7.64 1.40
CA LYS A 123 7.42 -6.97 1.62
C LYS A 123 7.49 -5.46 1.39
N SER A 124 8.66 -4.87 1.62
CA SER A 124 8.88 -3.43 1.52
C SER A 124 9.29 -2.97 0.11
N VAL A 125 9.56 -3.91 -0.81
CA VAL A 125 10.03 -3.61 -2.17
C VAL A 125 9.12 -4.32 -3.18
N VAL A 126 8.26 -3.55 -3.80
CA VAL A 126 7.25 -4.05 -4.75
C VAL A 126 7.52 -3.55 -6.15
#